data_6b21d7c8ff84b6aeb0753b4be6060219
#
_entry.id   6b21d7c8ff84b6aeb0753b4be6060219
#
_cell.length_a   1.000
_cell.length_b   1.000
_cell.length_c   1.000
_cell.angle_alpha   90.00
_cell.angle_beta   90.00
_cell.angle_gamma   90.00
#
_symmetry.space_group_name_H-M   'P 1'
#
loop_
_entity.id
_entity.type
_entity.pdbx_description
1 polymer ?
#
loop_
_entity_poly.entity_id
_entity_poly.type
_entity_poly.pdbx_seq_one_letter_code
_entity_poly.pdbx_strand_id
1 'polypeptide(L)'
;MPTYAKNIRYLKEAIFAKLNDDVTLRGLLGGTGRIFHRNPPKEPVYPCVIYAVIDDRDDPFNLTQIDGQTTRSNIRVTIFSNNSTTEESDNIESQIKVLLNRQRTLDTTKIICYSCLRDSLVEPIKDPELQVWVTPIRYRVTWATK
;
A
#
# COMPACT_ATOMS: atom_id res chain seq x y z
N MET A 1 -14.01 -25.92 -13.91
CA MET A 1 -13.95 -25.44 -12.57
C MET A 1 -13.47 -24.04 -12.51
N PRO A 2 -14.24 -23.20 -11.98
CA PRO A 2 -13.73 -21.87 -11.78
C PRO A 2 -12.54 -21.95 -10.88
N THR A 3 -11.56 -21.28 -11.30
CA THR A 3 -10.40 -21.10 -10.48
C THR A 3 -10.70 -19.97 -9.55
N TYR A 4 -10.91 -20.29 -8.35
CA TYR A 4 -10.90 -19.30 -7.31
C TYR A 4 -9.50 -18.98 -6.93
N ALA A 5 -8.63 -19.15 -7.87
CA ALA A 5 -7.27 -18.84 -7.62
C ALA A 5 -7.18 -17.38 -7.19
N LYS A 6 -6.70 -17.23 -6.01
CA LYS A 6 -6.31 -15.95 -5.49
C LYS A 6 -5.45 -15.24 -6.54
N ASN A 7 -5.87 -14.08 -6.96
CA ASN A 7 -5.10 -13.32 -7.91
C ASN A 7 -4.55 -12.08 -7.22
N ILE A 8 -3.28 -12.14 -6.89
CA ILE A 8 -2.58 -11.06 -6.20
C ILE A 8 -2.65 -9.74 -6.98
N ARG A 9 -2.85 -9.82 -8.29
CA ARG A 9 -3.00 -8.63 -9.13
C ARG A 9 -4.20 -7.79 -8.68
N TYR A 10 -5.26 -8.43 -8.25
CA TYR A 10 -6.46 -7.71 -7.80
C TYR A 10 -6.19 -6.91 -6.53
N LEU A 11 -5.35 -7.43 -5.64
CA LEU A 11 -4.94 -6.69 -4.46
C LEU A 11 -4.06 -5.51 -4.85
N LYS A 12 -3.13 -5.71 -5.75
CA LYS A 12 -2.26 -4.62 -6.24
C LYS A 12 -3.06 -3.51 -6.90
N GLU A 13 -4.04 -3.88 -7.73
CA GLU A 13 -4.93 -2.91 -8.36
C GLU A 13 -5.74 -2.12 -7.33
N ALA A 14 -6.23 -2.80 -6.29
CA ALA A 14 -6.99 -2.14 -5.23
C ALA A 14 -6.14 -1.14 -4.46
N ILE A 15 -4.91 -1.49 -4.15
CA ILE A 15 -3.98 -0.59 -3.46
C ILE A 15 -3.71 0.64 -4.32
N PHE A 16 -3.39 0.43 -5.58
CA PHE A 16 -3.09 1.54 -6.49
C PHE A 16 -4.28 2.47 -6.62
N ALA A 17 -5.47 1.92 -6.87
CA ALA A 17 -6.68 2.73 -7.01
C ALA A 17 -6.96 3.54 -5.75
N LYS A 18 -6.83 2.91 -4.58
CA LYS A 18 -7.11 3.59 -3.31
C LYS A 18 -6.17 4.76 -3.10
N LEU A 19 -4.91 4.60 -3.39
CA LEU A 19 -3.92 5.67 -3.21
C LEU A 19 -4.01 6.71 -4.33
N ASN A 20 -4.14 6.26 -5.56
CA ASN A 20 -4.09 7.17 -6.71
C ASN A 20 -5.36 8.02 -6.86
N ASP A 21 -6.50 7.51 -6.42
CA ASP A 21 -7.77 8.22 -6.60
C ASP A 21 -8.05 9.24 -5.49
N ASP A 22 -7.25 9.29 -4.47
CA ASP A 22 -7.45 10.22 -3.37
C ASP A 22 -6.91 11.60 -3.73
N VAL A 23 -7.80 12.59 -3.75
CA VAL A 23 -7.46 13.96 -4.12
C VAL A 23 -6.46 14.58 -3.13
N THR A 24 -6.66 14.33 -1.84
CA THR A 24 -5.79 14.89 -0.81
C THR A 24 -4.38 14.34 -0.93
N LEU A 25 -4.24 13.03 -1.13
CA LEU A 25 -2.92 12.43 -1.31
C LEU A 25 -2.23 12.93 -2.57
N ARG A 26 -2.97 13.04 -3.68
CA ARG A 26 -2.41 13.60 -4.91
C ARG A 26 -1.92 15.03 -4.71
N GLY A 27 -2.66 15.83 -3.94
CA GLY A 27 -2.24 17.17 -3.61
C GLY A 27 -0.94 17.20 -2.82
N LEU A 28 -0.81 16.31 -1.85
CA LEU A 28 0.42 16.20 -1.05
C LEU A 28 1.61 15.72 -1.88
N LEU A 29 1.36 14.89 -2.89
CA LEU A 29 2.41 14.38 -3.78
C LEU A 29 2.75 15.35 -4.91
N GLY A 30 1.97 16.41 -5.07
CA GLY A 30 2.22 17.41 -6.10
C GLY A 30 1.64 17.07 -7.47
N GLY A 31 0.77 16.08 -7.56
CA GLY A 31 0.10 15.73 -8.81
C GLY A 31 -0.07 14.24 -9.00
N THR A 32 -0.45 13.86 -10.22
CA THR A 32 -0.62 12.46 -10.60
C THR A 32 0.71 11.84 -11.03
N GLY A 33 0.73 10.51 -11.15
CA GLY A 33 1.94 9.82 -11.62
C GLY A 33 3.07 9.78 -10.61
N ARG A 34 2.74 9.81 -9.33
CA ARG A 34 3.71 9.79 -8.25
C ARG A 34 3.63 8.55 -7.39
N ILE A 35 2.84 7.55 -7.81
CA ILE A 35 2.65 6.30 -7.08
C ILE A 35 3.07 5.17 -8.00
N PHE A 36 4.03 4.36 -7.54
CA PHE A 36 4.65 3.32 -8.34
C PHE A 36 4.62 1.98 -7.64
N HIS A 37 4.60 0.91 -8.42
CA HIS A 37 4.66 -0.45 -7.91
C HIS A 37 6.10 -0.95 -7.97
N ARG A 38 6.63 -1.33 -6.82
CA ARG A 38 7.95 -1.93 -6.58
C ARG A 38 9.12 -1.01 -6.82
N ASN A 39 9.22 -0.43 -7.99
CA ASN A 39 10.40 0.37 -8.34
C ASN A 39 9.99 1.75 -8.84
N PRO A 40 10.74 2.78 -8.47
CA PRO A 40 10.52 4.10 -9.05
C PRO A 40 11.00 4.12 -10.51
N PRO A 41 10.56 5.10 -11.29
CA PRO A 41 11.14 5.32 -12.60
C PRO A 41 12.61 5.73 -12.47
N LYS A 42 13.33 5.70 -13.59
CA LYS A 42 14.76 6.01 -13.61
C LYS A 42 15.06 7.39 -13.03
N GLU A 43 14.21 8.35 -13.31
CA GLU A 43 14.33 9.71 -12.77
C GLU A 43 13.05 10.08 -12.03
N PRO A 44 12.93 9.69 -10.75
CA PRO A 44 11.71 9.95 -10.02
C PRO A 44 11.58 11.43 -9.68
N VAL A 45 10.34 11.90 -9.65
CA VAL A 45 10.02 13.24 -9.17
C VAL A 45 9.52 13.08 -7.74
N TYR A 46 10.10 13.83 -6.83
CA TYR A 46 9.75 13.75 -5.41
C TYR A 46 8.72 14.82 -5.04
N PRO A 47 7.85 14.56 -4.06
CA PRO A 47 7.73 13.29 -3.34
C PRO A 47 7.06 12.22 -4.19
N CYS A 48 7.34 10.96 -3.87
CA CYS A 48 6.67 9.84 -4.51
C CYS A 48 6.45 8.71 -3.51
N VAL A 49 5.56 7.79 -3.88
CA VAL A 49 5.20 6.65 -3.05
C VAL A 49 5.39 5.38 -3.86
N ILE A 50 6.01 4.39 -3.24
CA ILE A 50 6.21 3.08 -3.86
C ILE A 50 5.54 2.05 -2.97
N TYR A 51 4.69 1.21 -3.54
CA TYR A 51 4.05 0.14 -2.81
C TYR A 51 4.46 -1.21 -3.37
N ALA A 52 4.46 -2.22 -2.52
CA ALA A 52 4.76 -3.59 -2.93
C ALA A 52 4.06 -4.55 -1.98
N VAL A 53 3.64 -5.69 -2.51
CA VAL A 53 3.22 -6.81 -1.68
C VAL A 53 4.48 -7.59 -1.34
N ILE A 54 4.84 -7.62 -0.06
CA ILE A 54 6.09 -8.24 0.39
C ILE A 54 5.94 -9.75 0.45
N ASP A 55 4.86 -10.20 1.08
CA ASP A 55 4.55 -11.61 1.16
C ASP A 55 3.05 -11.78 1.25
N ASP A 56 2.60 -13.00 1.01
CA ASP A 56 1.22 -13.34 1.23
C ASP A 56 1.14 -14.82 1.60
N ARG A 57 0.16 -15.14 2.42
CA ARG A 57 -0.07 -16.52 2.84
C ARG A 57 -1.55 -16.75 3.07
N ASP A 58 -2.00 -17.94 2.74
CA ASP A 58 -3.37 -18.33 3.00
C ASP A 58 -3.58 -18.48 4.51
N ASP A 59 -4.76 -18.10 4.96
CA ASP A 59 -5.09 -18.19 6.38
C ASP A 59 -5.50 -19.63 6.70
N PRO A 60 -4.67 -20.38 7.43
CA PRO A 60 -4.98 -21.78 7.73
C PRO A 60 -6.12 -21.95 8.73
N PHE A 61 -6.52 -20.89 9.40
CA PHE A 61 -7.54 -20.97 10.43
C PHE A 61 -8.92 -20.63 9.93
N ASN A 62 -9.08 -20.28 8.69
CA ASN A 62 -10.38 -19.97 8.13
C ASN A 62 -11.03 -21.22 7.58
N LEU A 63 -11.62 -22.00 8.48
CA LEU A 63 -12.23 -23.28 8.13
C LEU A 63 -13.62 -23.16 7.52
N THR A 64 -14.18 -21.97 7.49
CA THR A 64 -15.53 -21.74 6.96
C THR A 64 -15.55 -21.39 5.49
N GLN A 65 -14.40 -21.10 4.92
CA GLN A 65 -14.29 -20.73 3.52
C GLN A 65 -14.19 -21.98 2.65
N ILE A 66 -15.20 -22.21 1.86
CA ILE A 66 -15.23 -23.35 0.93
C ILE A 66 -14.71 -22.93 -0.43
N ASP A 67 -15.10 -21.73 -0.86
CA ASP A 67 -14.82 -21.21 -2.19
C ASP A 67 -13.85 -20.05 -2.12
N GLY A 68 -13.02 -19.77 -1.75
CA GLY A 68 -12.11 -18.64 -1.67
C GLY A 68 -11.43 -18.63 -0.33
N GLN A 69 -10.18 -18.70 -0.33
CA GLN A 69 -9.41 -18.69 0.90
C GLN A 69 -9.13 -17.26 1.31
N THR A 70 -9.26 -17.02 2.60
CA THR A 70 -8.79 -15.76 3.18
C THR A 70 -7.27 -15.77 3.14
N THR A 71 -6.72 -14.69 2.68
CA THR A 71 -5.28 -14.52 2.54
C THR A 71 -4.81 -13.38 3.39
N ARG A 72 -3.67 -13.54 4.02
CA ARG A 72 -2.97 -12.45 4.71
C ARG A 72 -1.80 -12.02 3.86
N SER A 73 -1.74 -10.73 3.59
CA SER A 73 -0.64 -10.16 2.83
C SER A 73 -0.01 -9.03 3.61
N ASN A 74 1.28 -8.92 3.54
CA ASN A 74 2.00 -7.77 4.05
C ASN A 74 2.31 -6.85 2.90
N ILE A 75 1.93 -5.59 3.04
CA ILE A 75 2.16 -4.55 2.05
C ILE A 75 3.19 -3.59 2.64
N ARG A 76 4.17 -3.24 1.84
CA ARG A 76 5.09 -2.16 2.19
C ARG A 76 4.77 -0.95 1.33
N VAL A 77 4.57 0.17 1.99
CA VAL A 77 4.38 1.46 1.33
C VAL A 77 5.55 2.33 1.75
N THR A 78 6.34 2.77 0.80
CA THR A 78 7.54 3.57 1.08
C THR A 78 7.36 4.96 0.51
N ILE A 79 7.57 5.97 1.34
CA ILE A 79 7.47 7.38 0.96
C ILE A 79 8.87 7.92 0.75
N PHE A 80 9.07 8.58 -0.38
CA PHE A 80 10.33 9.25 -0.69
C PHE A 80 10.09 10.75 -0.79
N SER A 81 10.86 11.53 -0.07
CA SER A 81 10.75 12.99 -0.07
C SER A 81 12.13 13.62 -0.07
N ASN A 82 12.33 14.61 -0.93
CA ASN A 82 13.60 15.36 -0.96
C ASN A 82 13.49 16.71 -0.24
N ASN A 83 12.43 16.88 0.57
CA ASN A 83 12.28 18.10 1.36
C ASN A 83 13.40 18.21 2.41
N SER A 84 13.68 19.41 2.86
CA SER A 84 14.71 19.64 3.88
C SER A 84 14.33 19.07 5.25
N THR A 85 13.04 18.91 5.52
CA THR A 85 12.53 18.38 6.79
C THR A 85 11.67 17.15 6.54
N THR A 86 11.30 16.44 7.61
CA THR A 86 10.43 15.27 7.53
C THR A 86 8.96 15.62 7.47
N GLU A 87 8.60 16.89 7.54
CA GLU A 87 7.21 17.33 7.59
C GLU A 87 6.38 16.81 6.42
N GLU A 88 6.93 16.89 5.20
CA GLU A 88 6.25 16.39 4.01
C GLU A 88 6.00 14.89 4.10
N SER A 89 7.00 14.13 4.51
CA SER A 89 6.86 12.68 4.70
C SER A 89 5.81 12.34 5.75
N ASP A 90 5.80 13.08 6.85
CA ASP A 90 4.85 12.85 7.94
C ASP A 90 3.41 13.13 7.49
N ASN A 91 3.21 14.18 6.71
CA ASN A 91 1.89 14.53 6.18
C ASN A 91 1.39 13.47 5.20
N ILE A 92 2.26 12.98 4.34
CA ILE A 92 1.92 11.91 3.38
C ILE A 92 1.60 10.62 4.14
N GLU A 93 2.41 10.28 5.15
CA GLU A 93 2.15 9.09 5.97
C GLU A 93 0.79 9.16 6.65
N SER A 94 0.46 10.31 7.22
CA SER A 94 -0.82 10.49 7.89
C SER A 94 -1.99 10.30 6.93
N GLN A 95 -1.89 10.78 5.70
CA GLN A 95 -2.95 10.61 4.72
C GLN A 95 -3.06 9.16 4.25
N ILE A 96 -1.93 8.49 4.05
CA ILE A 96 -1.94 7.07 3.68
C ILE A 96 -2.58 6.25 4.80
N LYS A 97 -2.29 6.58 6.05
CA LYS A 97 -2.90 5.91 7.19
C LYS A 97 -4.41 6.10 7.22
N VAL A 98 -4.90 7.30 6.93
CA VAL A 98 -6.34 7.54 6.82
C VAL A 98 -6.97 6.65 5.76
N LEU A 99 -6.28 6.44 4.64
CA LEU A 99 -6.80 5.66 3.53
C LEU A 99 -6.74 4.16 3.78
N LEU A 100 -5.67 3.66 4.40
CA LEU A 100 -5.41 2.22 4.46
C LEU A 100 -5.68 1.60 5.83
N ASN A 101 -5.52 2.33 6.92
CA ASN A 101 -5.58 1.73 8.26
C ASN A 101 -7.03 1.60 8.75
N ARG A 102 -7.82 0.76 8.08
CA ARG A 102 -9.21 0.51 8.48
C ARG A 102 -9.74 -0.76 7.82
N GLN A 103 -10.95 -1.16 8.26
CA GLN A 103 -11.64 -2.30 7.68
C GLN A 103 -12.25 -1.94 6.32
N ARG A 104 -12.30 -2.90 5.43
CA ARG A 104 -13.00 -2.82 4.14
C ARG A 104 -12.49 -1.74 3.20
N THR A 105 -11.33 -1.15 3.50
CA THR A 105 -10.83 -0.02 2.72
C THR A 105 -10.43 -0.39 1.29
N LEU A 106 -10.01 -1.64 1.07
CA LEU A 106 -9.57 -2.12 -0.22
C LEU A 106 -10.63 -2.99 -0.93
N ASP A 107 -11.89 -2.93 -0.49
CA ASP A 107 -12.96 -3.64 -1.17
C ASP A 107 -13.11 -3.15 -2.60
N THR A 108 -13.22 -4.08 -3.52
CA THR A 108 -13.49 -3.78 -4.94
C THR A 108 -14.53 -4.75 -5.45
N THR A 109 -14.82 -4.71 -6.75
CA THR A 109 -15.71 -5.71 -7.38
C THR A 109 -15.07 -7.09 -7.42
N LYS A 110 -13.75 -7.18 -7.21
CA LYS A 110 -12.99 -8.42 -7.35
C LYS A 110 -12.49 -9.00 -6.05
N ILE A 111 -12.37 -8.20 -5.01
CA ILE A 111 -11.89 -8.67 -3.70
C ILE A 111 -12.70 -8.10 -2.56
N ILE A 112 -12.74 -8.85 -1.47
CA ILE A 112 -13.22 -8.38 -0.18
C ILE A 112 -12.01 -8.19 0.71
N CYS A 113 -11.91 -7.01 1.31
CA CYS A 113 -10.86 -6.71 2.28
C CYS A 113 -11.48 -6.72 3.68
N TYR A 114 -11.14 -7.71 4.48
CA TYR A 114 -11.67 -7.79 5.84
C TYR A 114 -11.00 -6.81 6.78
N SER A 115 -9.73 -6.58 6.60
CA SER A 115 -9.00 -5.60 7.39
C SER A 115 -7.73 -5.18 6.68
N CYS A 116 -7.33 -3.94 6.91
CA CYS A 116 -6.04 -3.42 6.50
C CYS A 116 -5.54 -2.57 7.65
N LEU A 117 -4.49 -3.02 8.33
CA LEU A 117 -4.01 -2.38 9.55
C LEU A 117 -2.52 -2.10 9.46
N ARG A 118 -2.14 -0.91 9.92
CA ARG A 118 -0.73 -0.57 9.98
C ARG A 118 -0.04 -1.46 11.00
N ASP A 119 0.95 -2.20 10.55
CA ASP A 119 1.69 -3.14 11.39
C ASP A 119 2.94 -2.49 11.97
N SER A 120 3.64 -1.71 11.17
CA SER A 120 4.83 -1.02 11.64
C SER A 120 5.12 0.21 10.81
N LEU A 121 5.80 1.15 11.42
CA LEU A 121 6.30 2.37 10.80
C LEU A 121 7.74 2.56 11.27
N VAL A 122 8.62 2.76 10.32
CA VAL A 122 9.98 3.18 10.63
C VAL A 122 10.05 4.69 10.39
N GLU A 123 10.59 5.42 11.36
CA GLU A 123 10.76 6.86 11.18
C GLU A 123 11.59 7.17 9.94
N PRO A 124 11.36 8.33 9.32
CA PRO A 124 12.09 8.70 8.12
C PRO A 124 13.61 8.64 8.33
N ILE A 125 14.28 7.99 7.39
CA ILE A 125 15.73 7.88 7.39
C ILE A 125 16.23 8.57 6.13
N LYS A 126 17.22 9.41 6.26
CA LYS A 126 17.79 10.10 5.10
C LYS A 126 18.79 9.21 4.39
N ASP A 127 18.55 8.97 3.11
CA ASP A 127 19.49 8.27 2.26
C ASP A 127 20.65 9.21 1.93
N PRO A 128 21.88 8.88 2.30
CA PRO A 128 23.01 9.81 2.11
C PRO A 128 23.40 10.00 0.65
N GLU A 129 23.13 9.03 -0.20
CA GLU A 129 23.49 9.13 -1.62
C GLU A 129 22.46 9.96 -2.40
N LEU A 130 21.18 9.64 -2.20
CA LEU A 130 20.09 10.29 -2.93
C LEU A 130 19.64 11.59 -2.27
N GLN A 131 20.05 11.83 -1.03
CA GLN A 131 19.62 13.00 -0.25
C GLN A 131 18.09 13.09 -0.14
N VAL A 132 17.45 11.96 0.02
CA VAL A 132 16.00 11.88 0.20
C VAL A 132 15.67 11.20 1.51
N TRP A 133 14.53 11.58 2.10
CA TRP A 133 13.96 10.90 3.24
C TRP A 133 13.22 9.66 2.76
N VAL A 134 13.45 8.53 3.39
CA VAL A 134 12.82 7.26 3.08
C VAL A 134 12.02 6.82 4.29
N THR A 135 10.72 6.62 4.11
CA THR A 135 9.82 6.22 5.19
C THR A 135 9.10 4.93 4.80
N PRO A 136 9.59 3.77 5.25
CA PRO A 136 8.90 2.51 4.99
C PRO A 136 7.79 2.27 6.01
N ILE A 137 6.62 1.89 5.52
CA ILE A 137 5.45 1.58 6.34
C ILE A 137 4.95 0.21 5.94
N ARG A 138 4.61 -0.61 6.91
CA ARG A 138 4.05 -1.93 6.65
C ARG A 138 2.59 -1.98 7.09
N TYR A 139 1.76 -2.51 6.21
CA TYR A 139 0.36 -2.80 6.50
C TYR A 139 0.11 -4.29 6.34
N ARG A 140 -0.76 -4.82 7.20
CA ARG A 140 -1.22 -6.19 7.09
C ARG A 140 -2.63 -6.19 6.57
N VAL A 141 -2.86 -6.91 5.48
CA VAL A 141 -4.15 -7.00 4.82
C VAL A 141 -4.68 -8.41 4.90
N THR A 142 -5.92 -8.55 5.32
CA THR A 142 -6.64 -9.82 5.27
C THR A 142 -7.74 -9.69 4.22
N TRP A 143 -7.71 -10.51 3.19
CA TRP A 143 -8.57 -10.35 2.04
C TRP A 143 -8.91 -11.68 1.39
N ALA A 144 -9.90 -11.67 0.51
CA ALA A 144 -10.30 -12.82 -0.29
C ALA A 144 -10.79 -12.36 -1.66
N THR A 145 -10.66 -13.22 -2.66
CA THR A 145 -11.22 -12.98 -3.99
C THR A 145 -12.71 -13.22 -3.97
N LYS A 146 -13.48 -12.37 -4.61
CA LYS A 146 -14.92 -12.55 -4.78
C LYS A 146 -15.24 -13.57 -5.85
#